data_5cb6751e3c222c9cdb4d74d0197805b5
#
_entry.id   5cb6751e3c222c9cdb4d74d0197805b5
#
_cell.length_a   1.000
_cell.length_b   1.000
_cell.length_c   1.000
_cell.angle_alpha   90.00
_cell.angle_beta   90.00
_cell.angle_gamma   90.00
#
_symmetry.space_group_name_H-M   'P 1'
#
loop_
_entity.id
_entity.type
_entity.pdbx_description
1 polymer ?
#
loop_
_entity_poly.entity_id
_entity_poly.type
_entity_poly.pdbx_seq_one_letter_code
_entity_poly.pdbx_strand_id
1 'polypeptide(L)'
;MNSQNRSGGRHQSFDLASIALADSLSIILTLTLPVLSIFGNSMAITIHKRIPNFVYHTAVMFALSGIIIGGVIAGLSLGQFVPTLLGFGMVCLFVSSCNSLITSIFPLFMKGKLNSGLMAGLLNGCCYVGSTISSYGLGYVADEHGWGMVFWILLAVCALVIALSLIYMLICRLKPFKSAM
;
A
#
# COMPACT_ATOMS: atom_id res chain seq x y z
N MET A 1 -39.64 39.52 17.40
CA MET A 1 -38.88 38.47 18.07
C MET A 1 -38.86 37.20 17.21
N ASN A 2 -38.23 37.14 15.99
CA ASN A 2 -38.19 35.88 15.22
C ASN A 2 -37.18 35.80 14.06
N SER A 3 -36.23 36.72 13.95
CA SER A 3 -35.24 36.69 12.85
C SER A 3 -33.92 35.99 13.23
N GLN A 4 -33.56 36.01 14.48
CA GLN A 4 -32.33 35.36 14.96
C GLN A 4 -32.39 33.82 15.04
N ASN A 5 -33.59 33.26 15.23
CA ASN A 5 -33.74 31.79 15.34
C ASN A 5 -33.71 31.07 13.97
N ARG A 6 -33.94 31.79 12.87
CA ARG A 6 -33.87 31.25 11.50
C ARG A 6 -32.46 31.23 10.91
N SER A 7 -31.56 32.09 11.36
CA SER A 7 -30.18 32.11 10.91
C SER A 7 -29.35 30.98 11.60
N GLY A 8 -29.55 30.77 12.91
CA GLY A 8 -28.89 29.70 13.66
C GLY A 8 -29.22 28.30 13.12
N GLY A 9 -30.50 28.05 12.79
CA GLY A 9 -30.91 26.75 12.25
C GLY A 9 -30.35 26.45 10.85
N ARG A 10 -30.12 27.47 10.03
CA ARG A 10 -29.53 27.31 8.67
C ARG A 10 -28.01 27.01 8.74
N HIS A 11 -27.29 27.67 9.61
CA HIS A 11 -25.86 27.37 9.83
C HIS A 11 -25.67 25.95 10.35
N GLN A 12 -26.46 25.56 11.35
CA GLN A 12 -26.40 24.23 11.96
C GLN A 12 -26.78 23.13 10.95
N SER A 13 -27.77 23.32 10.10
CA SER A 13 -28.14 22.35 9.06
C SER A 13 -27.10 22.27 7.92
N PHE A 14 -26.43 23.38 7.59
CA PHE A 14 -25.35 23.39 6.61
C PHE A 14 -24.11 22.67 7.14
N ASP A 15 -23.77 22.88 8.43
CA ASP A 15 -22.65 22.19 9.08
C ASP A 15 -22.90 20.68 9.19
N LEU A 16 -24.11 20.27 9.57
CA LEU A 16 -24.49 18.84 9.59
C LEU A 16 -24.45 18.20 8.21
N ALA A 17 -24.90 18.90 7.16
CA ALA A 17 -24.86 18.40 5.79
C ALA A 17 -23.42 18.28 5.29
N SER A 18 -22.53 19.21 5.62
CA SER A 18 -21.11 19.15 5.24
C SER A 18 -20.37 18.00 5.95
N ILE A 19 -20.67 17.74 7.21
CA ILE A 19 -20.13 16.60 7.95
C ILE A 19 -20.62 15.29 7.34
N ALA A 20 -21.92 15.16 7.06
CA ALA A 20 -22.49 13.95 6.47
C ALA A 20 -21.94 13.68 5.05
N LEU A 21 -21.65 14.73 4.26
CA LEU A 21 -20.97 14.60 2.97
C LEU A 21 -19.52 14.15 3.12
N ALA A 22 -18.78 14.68 4.09
CA ALA A 22 -17.42 14.28 4.38
C ALA A 22 -17.34 12.81 4.81
N ASP A 23 -18.26 12.38 5.68
CA ASP A 23 -18.37 10.98 6.13
C ASP A 23 -18.72 10.05 4.97
N SER A 24 -19.66 10.42 4.11
CA SER A 24 -20.06 9.63 2.94
C SER A 24 -18.90 9.49 1.93
N LEU A 25 -18.15 10.56 1.69
CA LEU A 25 -16.95 10.52 0.85
C LEU A 25 -15.86 9.62 1.44
N SER A 26 -15.65 9.69 2.74
CA SER A 26 -14.68 8.83 3.45
C SER A 26 -15.04 7.35 3.32
N ILE A 27 -16.32 7.00 3.44
CA ILE A 27 -16.81 5.63 3.26
C ILE A 27 -16.59 5.15 1.82
N ILE A 28 -16.95 5.95 0.81
CA ILE A 28 -16.76 5.62 -0.60
C ILE A 28 -15.28 5.42 -0.91
N LEU A 29 -14.41 6.29 -0.42
CA LEU A 29 -12.97 6.19 -0.59
C LEU A 29 -12.41 4.92 0.06
N THR A 30 -12.86 4.59 1.27
CA THR A 30 -12.46 3.37 1.97
C THR A 30 -12.89 2.11 1.23
N LEU A 31 -14.08 2.09 0.63
CA LEU A 31 -14.57 0.97 -0.19
C LEU A 31 -13.82 0.87 -1.53
N THR A 32 -13.30 1.95 -2.06
CA THR A 32 -12.54 1.95 -3.31
C THR A 32 -11.20 1.22 -3.17
N LEU A 33 -10.55 1.27 -2.00
CA LEU A 33 -9.25 0.63 -1.77
C LEU A 33 -9.26 -0.89 -1.94
N PRO A 34 -10.23 -1.67 -1.37
CA PRO A 34 -10.33 -3.11 -1.62
C PRO A 34 -10.58 -3.45 -3.09
N VAL A 35 -11.40 -2.66 -3.78
CA VAL A 35 -11.65 -2.84 -5.22
C VAL A 35 -10.35 -2.65 -6.00
N LEU A 36 -9.60 -1.61 -5.69
CA LEU A 36 -8.29 -1.36 -6.30
C LEU A 36 -7.32 -2.51 -6.04
N SER A 37 -7.35 -3.11 -4.85
CA SER A 37 -6.51 -4.27 -4.49
C SER A 37 -6.78 -5.50 -5.35
N ILE A 38 -8.01 -5.72 -5.82
CA ILE A 38 -8.35 -6.80 -6.74
C ILE A 38 -7.62 -6.61 -8.08
N PHE A 39 -7.58 -5.40 -8.60
CA PHE A 39 -6.80 -5.08 -9.81
C PHE A 39 -5.29 -5.26 -9.58
N GLY A 40 -4.78 -4.92 -8.40
CA GLY A 40 -3.40 -5.18 -8.00
C GLY A 40 -3.03 -6.67 -8.08
N ASN A 41 -3.91 -7.55 -7.63
CA ASN A 41 -3.71 -8.99 -7.69
C ASN A 41 -3.66 -9.50 -9.15
N SER A 42 -4.53 -9.01 -10.02
CA SER A 42 -4.52 -9.35 -11.45
C SER A 42 -3.25 -8.85 -12.14
N MET A 43 -2.80 -7.66 -11.75
CA MET A 43 -1.55 -7.06 -12.22
C MET A 43 -0.33 -7.90 -11.83
N ALA A 44 -0.30 -8.45 -10.59
CA ALA A 44 0.77 -9.33 -10.11
C ALA A 44 0.97 -10.53 -11.03
N ILE A 45 -0.11 -11.21 -11.42
CA ILE A 45 -0.06 -12.38 -12.29
C ILE A 45 0.45 -11.99 -13.69
N THR A 46 -0.04 -10.89 -14.24
CA THR A 46 0.33 -10.43 -15.59
C THR A 46 1.79 -10.03 -15.66
N ILE A 47 2.29 -9.30 -14.66
CA ILE A 47 3.68 -8.85 -14.62
C ILE A 47 4.61 -10.02 -14.31
N HIS A 48 4.21 -10.95 -13.43
CA HIS A 48 5.03 -12.14 -13.13
C HIS A 48 5.28 -13.01 -14.37
N LYS A 49 4.32 -13.10 -15.29
CA LYS A 49 4.52 -13.79 -16.57
C LYS A 49 5.64 -13.16 -17.44
N ARG A 50 5.86 -11.86 -17.32
CA ARG A 50 6.91 -11.13 -18.03
C ARG A 50 8.23 -11.06 -17.27
N ILE A 51 8.15 -11.02 -15.94
CA ILE A 51 9.29 -10.91 -15.01
C ILE A 51 9.23 -12.10 -14.06
N PRO A 52 9.80 -13.25 -14.42
CA PRO A 52 9.70 -14.46 -13.59
C PRO A 52 10.53 -14.40 -12.30
N ASN A 53 11.42 -13.41 -12.16
CA ASN A 53 12.24 -13.23 -10.97
C ASN A 53 11.44 -12.47 -9.89
N PHE A 54 11.07 -13.16 -8.81
CA PHE A 54 10.28 -12.61 -7.69
C PHE A 54 10.92 -11.37 -7.06
N VAL A 55 12.25 -11.40 -6.85
CA VAL A 55 12.98 -10.30 -6.21
C VAL A 55 13.00 -9.07 -7.09
N TYR A 56 13.24 -9.26 -8.40
CA TYR A 56 13.22 -8.16 -9.35
C TYR A 56 11.83 -7.54 -9.48
N HIS A 57 10.78 -8.37 -9.55
CA HIS A 57 9.40 -7.90 -9.56
C HIS A 57 9.10 -7.03 -8.33
N THR A 58 9.42 -7.54 -7.12
CA THR A 58 9.22 -6.80 -5.87
C THR A 58 9.98 -5.48 -5.87
N ALA A 59 11.25 -5.48 -6.29
CA ALA A 59 12.06 -4.26 -6.35
C ALA A 59 11.45 -3.20 -7.28
N VAL A 60 10.98 -3.60 -8.46
CA VAL A 60 10.35 -2.69 -9.43
C VAL A 60 9.04 -2.10 -8.88
N MET A 61 8.18 -2.93 -8.25
CA MET A 61 6.93 -2.46 -7.69
C MET A 61 7.14 -1.48 -6.53
N PHE A 62 8.10 -1.77 -5.65
CA PHE A 62 8.44 -0.85 -4.56
C PHE A 62 9.13 0.42 -5.05
N ALA A 63 9.92 0.36 -6.12
CA ALA A 63 10.51 1.55 -6.75
C ALA A 63 9.42 2.47 -7.33
N LEU A 64 8.46 1.90 -8.06
CA LEU A 64 7.32 2.64 -8.59
C LEU A 64 6.46 3.24 -7.46
N SER A 65 6.18 2.46 -6.41
CA SER A 65 5.47 2.95 -5.22
C SER A 65 6.21 4.11 -4.55
N GLY A 66 7.54 4.01 -4.40
CA GLY A 66 8.35 5.05 -3.80
C GLY A 66 8.34 6.36 -4.59
N ILE A 67 8.41 6.30 -5.92
CA ILE A 67 8.29 7.47 -6.80
C ILE A 67 6.93 8.14 -6.63
N ILE A 68 5.85 7.35 -6.58
CA ILE A 68 4.49 7.88 -6.42
C ILE A 68 4.29 8.47 -5.02
N ILE A 69 4.83 7.83 -3.96
CA ILE A 69 4.78 8.39 -2.60
C ILE A 69 5.50 9.75 -2.55
N GLY A 70 6.64 9.89 -3.23
CA GLY A 70 7.30 11.18 -3.39
C GLY A 70 6.40 12.22 -4.07
N GLY A 71 5.67 11.83 -5.10
CA GLY A 71 4.65 12.66 -5.76
C GLY A 71 3.47 13.03 -4.83
N VAL A 72 3.02 12.08 -3.99
CA VAL A 72 1.97 12.31 -2.98
C VAL A 72 2.43 13.34 -1.94
N ILE A 73 3.66 13.24 -1.45
CA ILE A 73 4.24 14.22 -0.51
C ILE A 73 4.28 15.62 -1.15
N ALA A 74 4.72 15.71 -2.40
CA ALA A 74 4.73 16.97 -3.14
C ALA A 74 3.30 17.52 -3.36
N GLY A 75 2.34 16.66 -3.71
CA GLY A 75 0.93 17.03 -3.87
C GLY A 75 0.30 17.57 -2.58
N LEU A 76 0.63 16.95 -1.43
CA LEU A 76 0.21 17.42 -0.12
C LEU A 76 0.77 18.81 0.21
N SER A 77 2.06 19.05 -0.08
CA SER A 77 2.69 20.35 0.15
C SER A 77 2.11 21.47 -0.72
N LEU A 78 1.60 21.13 -1.90
CA LEU A 78 0.92 22.05 -2.83
C LEU A 78 -0.59 22.18 -2.58
N GLY A 79 -1.14 21.46 -1.61
CA GLY A 79 -2.56 21.47 -1.28
C GLY A 79 -3.47 20.84 -2.36
N GLN A 80 -2.91 20.02 -3.23
CA GLN A 80 -3.65 19.39 -4.33
C GLN A 80 -4.23 18.05 -3.89
N PHE A 81 -5.52 18.04 -3.56
CA PHE A 81 -6.20 16.86 -3.01
C PHE A 81 -6.37 15.72 -4.03
N VAL A 82 -6.82 16.03 -5.25
CA VAL A 82 -7.15 15.00 -6.27
C VAL A 82 -5.93 14.18 -6.70
N PRO A 83 -4.80 14.78 -7.12
CA PRO A 83 -3.62 14.00 -7.50
C PRO A 83 -3.01 13.23 -6.33
N THR A 84 -3.10 13.77 -5.11
CA THR A 84 -2.67 13.07 -3.89
C THR A 84 -3.47 11.79 -3.66
N LEU A 85 -4.79 11.86 -3.80
CA LEU A 85 -5.68 10.71 -3.64
C LEU A 85 -5.45 9.64 -4.71
N LEU A 86 -5.31 10.05 -5.99
CA LEU A 86 -5.00 9.15 -7.08
C LEU A 86 -3.63 8.47 -6.90
N GLY A 87 -2.63 9.22 -6.47
CA GLY A 87 -1.31 8.70 -6.14
C GLY A 87 -1.37 7.63 -5.05
N PHE A 88 -2.11 7.89 -3.97
CA PHE A 88 -2.30 6.92 -2.89
C PHE A 88 -2.98 5.62 -3.38
N GLY A 89 -4.00 5.73 -4.23
CA GLY A 89 -4.65 4.57 -4.85
C GLY A 89 -3.67 3.74 -5.69
N MET A 90 -2.79 4.39 -6.45
CA MET A 90 -1.75 3.69 -7.23
C MET A 90 -0.72 2.98 -6.34
N VAL A 91 -0.32 3.58 -5.23
CA VAL A 91 0.55 2.92 -4.23
C VAL A 91 -0.13 1.66 -3.70
N CYS A 92 -1.41 1.74 -3.34
CA CYS A 92 -2.18 0.58 -2.88
C CYS A 92 -2.21 -0.55 -3.92
N LEU A 93 -2.36 -0.22 -5.21
CA LEU A 93 -2.30 -1.19 -6.31
C LEU A 93 -0.95 -1.94 -6.36
N PHE A 94 0.16 -1.21 -6.33
CA PHE A 94 1.49 -1.82 -6.43
C PHE A 94 1.83 -2.65 -5.20
N VAL A 95 1.51 -2.16 -4.01
CA VAL A 95 1.72 -2.91 -2.74
C VAL A 95 0.86 -4.16 -2.70
N SER A 96 -0.42 -4.09 -3.15
CA SER A 96 -1.29 -5.26 -3.26
C SER A 96 -0.76 -6.29 -4.25
N SER A 97 -0.16 -5.83 -5.37
CA SER A 97 0.52 -6.71 -6.33
C SER A 97 1.66 -7.48 -5.68
N CYS A 98 2.50 -6.82 -4.88
CA CYS A 98 3.59 -7.48 -4.15
C CYS A 98 3.07 -8.47 -3.10
N ASN A 99 2.03 -8.09 -2.35
CA ASN A 99 1.41 -8.97 -1.37
C ASN A 99 0.87 -10.25 -2.03
N SER A 100 0.15 -10.14 -3.13
CA SER A 100 -0.37 -11.28 -3.89
C SER A 100 0.75 -12.18 -4.46
N LEU A 101 1.85 -11.57 -4.91
CA LEU A 101 3.02 -12.31 -5.38
C LEU A 101 3.59 -13.20 -4.27
N ILE A 102 3.75 -12.66 -3.08
CA ILE A 102 4.37 -13.35 -1.92
C ILE A 102 3.42 -14.39 -1.34
N THR A 103 2.15 -14.03 -1.12
CA THR A 103 1.21 -14.90 -0.40
C THR A 103 0.55 -15.96 -1.27
N SER A 104 0.43 -15.74 -2.57
CA SER A 104 -0.30 -16.65 -3.48
C SER A 104 0.60 -17.29 -4.52
N ILE A 105 1.39 -16.49 -5.25
CA ILE A 105 2.16 -17.00 -6.40
C ILE A 105 3.40 -17.74 -5.93
N PHE A 106 4.13 -17.23 -4.95
CA PHE A 106 5.36 -17.85 -4.44
C PHE A 106 5.11 -19.25 -3.83
N PRO A 107 4.10 -19.49 -2.97
CA PRO A 107 3.81 -20.83 -2.48
C PRO A 107 3.40 -21.81 -3.58
N LEU A 108 2.69 -21.33 -4.60
CA LEU A 108 2.30 -22.16 -5.74
C LEU A 108 3.53 -22.59 -6.57
N PHE A 109 4.52 -21.71 -6.73
CA PHE A 109 5.76 -22.00 -7.41
C PHE A 109 6.61 -23.04 -6.64
N MET A 110 6.52 -23.06 -5.30
CA MET A 110 7.20 -24.04 -4.45
C MET A 110 6.47 -25.39 -4.35
N LYS A 111 5.34 -25.55 -5.04
CA LYS A 111 4.56 -26.80 -5.09
C LYS A 111 5.44 -27.94 -5.61
N GLY A 112 5.57 -29.01 -4.82
CA GLY A 112 6.42 -30.17 -5.12
C GLY A 112 7.75 -30.22 -4.37
N LYS A 113 8.24 -29.08 -3.83
CA LYS A 113 9.42 -29.01 -2.95
C LYS A 113 9.03 -28.89 -1.48
N LEU A 114 7.93 -28.20 -1.20
CA LEU A 114 7.39 -27.94 0.14
C LEU A 114 5.86 -28.05 0.11
N ASN A 115 5.27 -28.22 1.29
CA ASN A 115 3.81 -28.15 1.43
C ASN A 115 3.35 -26.72 1.17
N SER A 116 2.78 -26.47 -0.02
CA SER A 116 2.37 -25.13 -0.47
C SER A 116 1.32 -24.50 0.43
N GLY A 117 0.44 -25.30 1.05
CA GLY A 117 -0.57 -24.82 1.99
C GLY A 117 0.06 -24.30 3.29
N LEU A 118 1.01 -25.03 3.87
CA LEU A 118 1.73 -24.59 5.06
C LEU A 118 2.54 -23.32 4.80
N MET A 119 3.21 -23.25 3.65
CA MET A 119 3.98 -22.09 3.24
C MET A 119 3.08 -20.85 3.06
N ALA A 120 1.95 -21.00 2.38
CA ALA A 120 0.99 -19.92 2.19
C ALA A 120 0.41 -19.44 3.55
N GLY A 121 0.06 -20.36 4.43
CA GLY A 121 -0.43 -20.04 5.78
C GLY A 121 0.59 -19.28 6.61
N LEU A 122 1.86 -19.71 6.62
CA LEU A 122 2.94 -19.06 7.34
C LEU A 122 3.19 -17.63 6.82
N LEU A 123 3.32 -17.48 5.50
CA LEU A 123 3.54 -16.17 4.89
C LEU A 123 2.37 -15.22 5.17
N ASN A 124 1.15 -15.70 5.06
CA ASN A 124 -0.04 -14.92 5.35
C ASN A 124 -0.11 -14.51 6.83
N GLY A 125 0.22 -15.43 7.74
CA GLY A 125 0.34 -15.15 9.18
C GLY A 125 1.35 -14.04 9.47
N CYS A 126 2.55 -14.10 8.87
CA CYS A 126 3.56 -13.04 8.99
C CYS A 126 3.03 -11.70 8.46
N CYS A 127 2.31 -11.70 7.33
CA CYS A 127 1.71 -10.49 6.78
C CYS A 127 0.68 -9.87 7.75
N TYR A 128 -0.17 -10.68 8.40
CA TYR A 128 -1.15 -10.18 9.36
C TYR A 128 -0.50 -9.60 10.61
N VAL A 129 0.54 -10.25 11.15
CA VAL A 129 1.31 -9.72 12.28
C VAL A 129 1.95 -8.38 11.90
N GLY A 130 2.60 -8.31 10.73
CA GLY A 130 3.19 -7.07 10.22
C GLY A 130 2.16 -5.97 10.00
N SER A 131 0.99 -6.30 9.46
CA SER A 131 -0.12 -5.36 9.26
C SER A 131 -0.64 -4.81 10.59
N THR A 132 -0.78 -5.64 11.62
CA THR A 132 -1.22 -5.21 12.95
C THR A 132 -0.22 -4.23 13.56
N ILE A 133 1.08 -4.57 13.57
CA ILE A 133 2.13 -3.69 14.09
C ILE A 133 2.17 -2.36 13.32
N SER A 134 2.07 -2.43 11.99
CA SER A 134 2.07 -1.26 11.12
C SER A 134 0.87 -0.35 11.37
N SER A 135 -0.33 -0.92 11.53
CA SER A 135 -1.55 -0.14 11.77
C SER A 135 -1.48 0.63 13.09
N TYR A 136 -1.02 -0.01 14.17
CA TYR A 136 -0.84 0.66 15.45
C TYR A 136 0.28 1.70 15.39
N GLY A 137 1.42 1.35 14.81
CA GLY A 137 2.58 2.24 14.73
C GLY A 137 2.31 3.48 13.87
N LEU A 138 1.74 3.30 12.69
CA LEU A 138 1.42 4.42 11.79
C LEU A 138 0.26 5.26 12.31
N GLY A 139 -0.74 4.63 12.98
CA GLY A 139 -1.81 5.36 13.66
C GLY A 139 -1.26 6.28 14.75
N TYR A 140 -0.40 5.78 15.62
CA TYR A 140 0.27 6.59 16.65
C TYR A 140 1.07 7.76 16.05
N VAL A 141 1.84 7.50 14.99
CA VAL A 141 2.59 8.55 14.29
C VAL A 141 1.68 9.59 13.64
N ALA A 142 0.56 9.16 13.07
CA ALA A 142 -0.41 10.07 12.46
C ALA A 142 -1.04 11.01 13.49
N ASP A 143 -1.34 10.50 14.69
CA ASP A 143 -1.93 11.27 15.79
C ASP A 143 -0.92 12.28 16.38
N GLU A 144 0.33 11.89 16.60
CA GLU A 144 1.36 12.73 17.23
C GLU A 144 2.03 13.71 16.25
N HIS A 145 2.32 13.28 15.02
CA HIS A 145 3.16 14.01 14.07
C HIS A 145 2.44 14.36 12.76
N GLY A 146 1.20 13.92 12.62
CA GLY A 146 0.39 14.15 11.42
C GLY A 146 0.71 13.23 10.25
N TRP A 147 -0.16 13.24 9.25
CA TRP A 147 -0.11 12.36 8.07
C TRP A 147 1.14 12.56 7.21
N GLY A 148 1.74 13.75 7.20
CA GLY A 148 2.98 13.99 6.47
C GLY A 148 4.11 13.06 6.91
N MET A 149 4.27 12.85 8.21
CA MET A 149 5.29 11.96 8.77
C MET A 149 5.06 10.50 8.38
N VAL A 150 3.80 10.06 8.30
CA VAL A 150 3.43 8.72 7.85
C VAL A 150 3.94 8.46 6.44
N PHE A 151 3.78 9.40 5.51
CA PHE A 151 4.27 9.24 4.12
C PHE A 151 5.80 9.18 4.04
N TRP A 152 6.50 9.93 4.90
CA TRP A 152 7.97 9.83 4.99
C TRP A 152 8.42 8.46 5.48
N ILE A 153 7.73 7.88 6.46
CA ILE A 153 8.01 6.52 6.95
C ILE A 153 7.75 5.50 5.84
N LEU A 154 6.64 5.61 5.11
CA LEU A 154 6.34 4.72 3.98
C LEU A 154 7.40 4.81 2.89
N LEU A 155 7.90 6.00 2.59
CA LEU A 155 8.99 6.20 1.64
C LEU A 155 10.29 5.53 2.12
N ALA A 156 10.62 5.66 3.41
CA ALA A 156 11.78 5.00 4.01
C ALA A 156 11.66 3.47 3.94
N VAL A 157 10.48 2.92 4.18
CA VAL A 157 10.22 1.47 4.03
C VAL A 157 10.40 1.03 2.57
N CYS A 158 9.89 1.78 1.60
CA CYS A 158 10.12 1.48 0.18
C CYS A 158 11.61 1.47 -0.16
N ALA A 159 12.37 2.46 0.30
CA ALA A 159 13.81 2.54 0.07
C ALA A 159 14.55 1.35 0.70
N LEU A 160 14.16 0.95 1.91
CA LEU A 160 14.73 -0.22 2.60
C LEU A 160 14.47 -1.51 1.83
N VAL A 161 13.24 -1.75 1.36
CA VAL A 161 12.91 -2.95 0.57
C VAL A 161 13.69 -2.97 -0.75
N ILE A 162 13.83 -1.83 -1.42
CA ILE A 162 14.63 -1.72 -2.65
C ILE A 162 16.09 -2.04 -2.35
N ALA A 163 16.67 -1.46 -1.30
CA ALA A 163 18.05 -1.71 -0.91
C ALA A 163 18.31 -3.20 -0.61
N LEU A 164 17.43 -3.83 0.17
CA LEU A 164 17.53 -5.27 0.47
C LEU A 164 17.41 -6.13 -0.79
N SER A 165 16.51 -5.77 -1.69
CA SER A 165 16.34 -6.48 -2.98
C SER A 165 17.57 -6.36 -3.85
N LEU A 166 18.19 -5.18 -3.93
CA LEU A 166 19.42 -4.94 -4.68
C LEU A 166 20.60 -5.70 -4.08
N ILE A 167 20.77 -5.67 -2.75
CA ILE A 167 21.82 -6.43 -2.04
C ILE A 167 21.67 -7.92 -2.33
N TYR A 168 20.45 -8.46 -2.24
CA TYR A 168 20.20 -9.86 -2.56
C TYR A 168 20.57 -10.19 -4.01
N MET A 169 20.18 -9.36 -4.98
CA MET A 169 20.52 -9.55 -6.39
C MET A 169 22.04 -9.50 -6.62
N LEU A 170 22.75 -8.61 -5.91
CA LEU A 170 24.20 -8.49 -6.00
C LEU A 170 24.89 -9.75 -5.45
N ILE A 171 24.45 -10.25 -4.29
CA ILE A 171 24.96 -11.48 -3.69
C ILE A 171 24.74 -12.69 -4.62
N CYS A 172 23.56 -12.79 -5.24
CA CYS A 172 23.25 -13.86 -6.19
C CYS A 172 24.08 -13.76 -7.48
N ARG A 173 24.47 -12.56 -7.92
CA ARG A 173 25.40 -12.40 -9.04
C ARG A 173 26.85 -12.77 -8.69
N LEU A 174 27.28 -12.45 -7.46
CA LEU A 174 28.65 -12.75 -6.99
C LEU A 174 28.83 -14.23 -6.62
N LYS A 175 27.77 -14.91 -6.22
CA LYS A 175 27.76 -16.36 -6.00
C LYS A 175 26.76 -16.97 -6.99
N PRO A 176 27.20 -17.35 -8.21
CA PRO A 176 26.32 -18.14 -9.07
C PRO A 176 25.98 -19.41 -8.30
N PHE A 177 24.72 -19.49 -7.88
CA PHE A 177 24.19 -20.67 -7.19
C PHE A 177 24.43 -21.85 -8.12
N LYS A 178 25.44 -22.67 -7.80
CA LYS A 178 25.65 -23.94 -8.48
C LYS A 178 24.32 -24.68 -8.35
N SER A 179 23.61 -24.78 -9.46
CA SER A 179 22.45 -25.63 -9.62
C SER A 179 22.89 -27.03 -9.18
N ALA A 180 22.59 -27.40 -7.94
CA ALA A 180 22.58 -28.79 -7.56
C ALA A 180 21.37 -29.41 -8.24
N MET A 181 21.66 -30.15 -9.30
CA MET A 181 20.71 -31.08 -9.92
C MET A 181 20.15 -32.03 -8.87
#